data_4d9f8b71ff2999e0a51c13809af1ea3e
#
_entry.id   4d9f8b71ff2999e0a51c13809af1ea3e
#
_cell.length_a   1.000
_cell.length_b   1.000
_cell.length_c   1.000
_cell.angle_alpha   90.00
_cell.angle_beta   90.00
_cell.angle_gamma   90.00
#
_symmetry.space_group_name_H-M   'P 1'
#
loop_
_entity.id
_entity.type
_entity.pdbx_description
1 polymer ?
#
loop_
_entity_poly.entity_id
_entity_poly.type
_entity_poly.pdbx_seq_one_letter_code
_entity_poly.pdbx_strand_id
1 'polypeptide(L)'
;VVENLTGDENVSVRAGGGEGRGFWYDEAPAGERERAREVLEALRLYRAAERAMRRRTRDEMSMGENELLALRFLLRQPGHGTRPRDLAAYLGISTAAVTVIIDRLERSGHLRRTPDESDATLTLVHTTAHADDDVRHTLGQMHQLMYGVASRMEPEAQRHVALFLREMADAVDGIAPASS
;
A
#
# COMPACT_ATOMS: atom_id res chain seq x y z
N VAL A 1 32.38 75.75 -5.47
CA VAL A 1 33.64 75.03 -5.76
C VAL A 1 33.45 73.61 -5.30
N VAL A 2 33.09 72.79 -6.26
CA VAL A 2 33.79 71.53 -6.69
C VAL A 2 33.84 70.46 -5.57
N GLU A 3 33.51 69.23 -5.72
CA GLU A 3 33.54 68.27 -6.82
C GLU A 3 32.81 66.99 -6.37
N ASN A 4 32.08 66.46 -7.30
CA ASN A 4 31.78 65.06 -7.57
C ASN A 4 32.71 64.04 -6.94
N LEU A 5 32.13 62.97 -6.42
CA LEU A 5 32.60 61.63 -6.76
C LEU A 5 31.44 60.63 -6.63
N THR A 6 31.00 60.23 -7.77
CA THR A 6 30.19 59.04 -8.05
C THR A 6 30.87 57.78 -7.55
N GLY A 7 30.09 56.94 -6.91
CA GLY A 7 30.46 55.57 -6.60
C GLY A 7 29.19 54.71 -6.69
N ASP A 8 28.87 54.36 -7.91
CA ASP A 8 27.81 53.46 -8.28
C ASP A 8 28.33 52.03 -8.06
N GLU A 9 28.08 51.44 -6.91
CA GLU A 9 28.23 50.01 -6.70
C GLU A 9 26.88 49.33 -6.72
N ASN A 10 26.51 48.97 -7.92
CA ASN A 10 25.40 48.10 -8.24
C ASN A 10 25.66 46.70 -7.68
N VAL A 11 25.35 46.50 -6.41
CA VAL A 11 25.34 45.13 -5.81
C VAL A 11 24.14 44.40 -6.40
N SER A 12 24.34 43.75 -7.51
CA SER A 12 23.45 42.76 -8.09
C SER A 12 23.28 41.59 -7.09
N VAL A 13 22.25 41.68 -6.26
CA VAL A 13 21.79 40.54 -5.47
C VAL A 13 21.27 39.51 -6.47
N ARG A 14 22.14 38.58 -6.82
CA ARG A 14 21.74 37.34 -7.47
C ARG A 14 20.76 36.66 -6.52
N ALA A 15 19.46 36.76 -6.83
CA ALA A 15 18.46 35.86 -6.33
C ALA A 15 18.88 34.45 -6.74
N GLY A 16 19.52 33.74 -5.81
CA GLY A 16 19.75 32.31 -5.92
C GLY A 16 18.40 31.64 -5.94
N GLY A 17 17.89 31.40 -7.16
CA GLY A 17 16.78 30.49 -7.37
C GLY A 17 17.22 29.13 -6.85
N GLY A 18 16.69 28.74 -5.70
CA GLY A 18 16.77 27.36 -5.24
C GLY A 18 16.05 26.51 -6.27
N GLU A 19 16.81 26.03 -7.25
CA GLU A 19 16.39 24.93 -8.12
C GLU A 19 16.13 23.75 -7.17
N GLY A 20 14.84 23.56 -6.83
CA GLY A 20 14.41 22.35 -6.17
C GLY A 20 14.97 21.20 -6.98
N ARG A 21 15.75 20.33 -6.35
CA ARG A 21 16.28 19.11 -6.96
C ARG A 21 15.09 18.40 -7.60
N GLY A 22 14.93 18.58 -8.93
CA GLY A 22 13.90 17.93 -9.71
C GLY A 22 14.07 16.43 -9.54
N PHE A 23 12.96 15.72 -9.44
CA PHE A 23 12.98 14.27 -9.55
C PHE A 23 13.70 13.87 -10.85
N TRP A 24 14.36 12.72 -10.86
CA TRP A 24 15.24 12.15 -11.90
C TRP A 24 14.62 11.96 -13.31
N TYR A 25 13.61 12.73 -13.69
CA TYR A 25 12.84 12.60 -14.93
C TYR A 25 13.09 13.75 -15.92
N ASP A 26 14.30 14.31 -15.95
CA ASP A 26 14.60 15.55 -16.69
C ASP A 26 14.64 15.42 -18.22
N GLU A 27 14.56 14.20 -18.77
CA GLU A 27 14.74 13.96 -20.21
C GLU A 27 13.42 13.96 -21.03
N ALA A 28 12.24 13.91 -20.39
CA ALA A 28 10.95 13.89 -21.10
C ALA A 28 10.44 15.30 -21.46
N PRO A 29 9.60 15.46 -22.51
CA PRO A 29 8.97 16.73 -22.86
C PRO A 29 8.21 17.34 -21.67
N ALA A 30 8.25 18.67 -21.50
CA ALA A 30 7.72 19.35 -20.32
C ALA A 30 6.25 19.01 -19.99
N GLY A 31 5.37 18.94 -20.99
CA GLY A 31 3.95 18.61 -20.79
C GLY A 31 3.71 17.14 -20.44
N GLU A 32 4.54 16.21 -20.90
CA GLU A 32 4.47 14.81 -20.51
C GLU A 32 4.95 14.61 -19.08
N ARG A 33 6.03 15.26 -18.69
CA ARG A 33 6.54 15.27 -17.32
C ARG A 33 5.50 15.78 -16.32
N GLU A 34 4.79 16.84 -16.67
CA GLU A 34 3.78 17.42 -15.78
C GLU A 34 2.61 16.45 -15.53
N ARG A 35 2.08 15.83 -16.60
CA ARG A 35 1.02 14.81 -16.46
C ARG A 35 1.48 13.59 -15.67
N ALA A 36 2.69 13.09 -15.91
CA ALA A 36 3.23 11.97 -15.16
C ALA A 36 3.43 12.33 -13.67
N ARG A 37 3.89 13.54 -13.39
CA ARG A 37 4.05 14.04 -12.02
C ARG A 37 2.72 14.14 -11.28
N GLU A 38 1.67 14.62 -11.92
CA GLU A 38 0.32 14.70 -11.37
C GLU A 38 -0.20 13.30 -10.99
N VAL A 39 -0.03 12.31 -11.88
CA VAL A 39 -0.42 10.92 -11.60
C VAL A 39 0.35 10.34 -10.41
N LEU A 40 1.67 10.55 -10.36
CA LEU A 40 2.49 10.05 -9.26
C LEU A 40 2.16 10.74 -7.93
N GLU A 41 1.82 12.03 -7.95
CA GLU A 41 1.37 12.74 -6.76
C GLU A 41 0.02 12.23 -6.27
N ALA A 42 -0.94 12.01 -7.15
CA ALA A 42 -2.22 11.39 -6.81
C ALA A 42 -2.03 10.01 -6.18
N LEU A 43 -1.12 9.20 -6.72
CA LEU A 43 -0.76 7.90 -6.16
C LEU A 43 -0.12 8.01 -4.77
N ARG A 44 0.71 9.02 -4.52
CA ARG A 44 1.29 9.29 -3.19
C ARG A 44 0.20 9.63 -2.17
N LEU A 45 -0.73 10.50 -2.53
CA LEU A 45 -1.86 10.87 -1.68
C LEU A 45 -2.72 9.66 -1.35
N TYR A 46 -3.05 8.83 -2.34
CA TYR A 46 -3.77 7.58 -2.13
C TYR A 46 -3.04 6.63 -1.16
N ARG A 47 -1.74 6.41 -1.37
CA ARG A 47 -0.91 5.56 -0.48
C ARG A 47 -0.83 6.10 0.94
N ALA A 48 -0.78 7.41 1.12
CA ALA A 48 -0.77 8.04 2.45
C ALA A 48 -2.12 7.84 3.16
N ALA A 49 -3.24 8.04 2.45
CA ALA A 49 -4.58 7.81 2.96
C ALA A 49 -4.81 6.34 3.32
N GLU A 50 -4.37 5.41 2.46
CA GLU A 50 -4.47 3.97 2.70
C GLU A 50 -3.67 3.53 3.93
N ARG A 51 -2.43 4.02 4.11
CA ARG A 51 -1.65 3.74 5.32
C ARG A 51 -2.33 4.29 6.59
N ALA A 52 -2.88 5.50 6.53
CA ALA A 52 -3.60 6.08 7.66
C ALA A 52 -4.84 5.27 8.03
N MET A 53 -5.57 4.79 7.04
CA MET A 53 -6.73 3.91 7.21
C MET A 53 -6.30 2.59 7.85
N ARG A 54 -5.25 1.92 7.32
CA ARG A 54 -4.74 0.66 7.91
C ARG A 54 -4.35 0.81 9.38
N ARG A 55 -3.75 1.96 9.77
CA ARG A 55 -3.45 2.22 11.18
C ARG A 55 -4.73 2.26 12.01
N ARG A 56 -5.73 3.04 11.59
CA ARG A 56 -7.04 3.12 12.30
C ARG A 56 -7.69 1.76 12.45
N THR A 57 -7.73 0.96 11.36
CA THR A 57 -8.28 -0.40 11.38
C THR A 57 -7.56 -1.30 12.38
N ARG A 58 -6.24 -1.27 12.40
CA ARG A 58 -5.46 -2.05 13.38
C ARG A 58 -5.77 -1.65 14.81
N ASP A 59 -5.85 -0.33 15.06
CA ASP A 59 -6.12 0.21 16.39
C ASP A 59 -7.52 -0.19 16.86
N GLU A 60 -8.52 -0.14 15.96
CA GLU A 60 -9.90 -0.54 16.22
C GLU A 60 -10.03 -2.05 16.48
N MET A 61 -9.37 -2.87 15.67
CA MET A 61 -9.38 -4.33 15.83
C MET A 61 -8.34 -4.83 16.88
N SER A 62 -7.54 -3.95 17.47
CA SER A 62 -6.44 -4.32 18.38
C SER A 62 -5.46 -5.34 17.77
N MET A 63 -5.24 -5.27 16.46
CA MET A 63 -4.41 -6.20 15.68
C MET A 63 -3.07 -5.58 15.27
N GLY A 64 -2.05 -6.44 15.14
CA GLY A 64 -0.80 -6.10 14.47
C GLY A 64 -0.95 -6.00 12.94
N GLU A 65 0.00 -5.36 12.27
CA GLU A 65 -0.04 -5.21 10.80
C GLU A 65 -0.05 -6.56 10.07
N ASN A 66 0.82 -7.47 10.48
CA ASN A 66 0.89 -8.82 9.89
C ASN A 66 -0.35 -9.67 10.21
N GLU A 67 -1.00 -9.45 11.35
CA GLU A 67 -2.26 -10.11 11.73
C GLU A 67 -3.40 -9.66 10.78
N LEU A 68 -3.51 -8.35 10.54
CA LEU A 68 -4.50 -7.81 9.60
C LEU A 68 -4.24 -8.24 8.16
N LEU A 69 -2.97 -8.26 7.73
CA LEU A 69 -2.59 -8.74 6.39
C LEU A 69 -2.90 -10.23 6.22
N ALA A 70 -2.58 -11.07 7.23
CA ALA A 70 -2.92 -12.48 7.25
C ALA A 70 -4.43 -12.70 7.11
N LEU A 71 -5.21 -12.01 7.91
CA LEU A 71 -6.67 -12.12 7.91
C LEU A 71 -7.27 -11.73 6.55
N ARG A 72 -6.82 -10.60 5.97
CA ARG A 72 -7.25 -10.16 4.62
C ARG A 72 -6.87 -11.13 3.52
N PHE A 73 -5.70 -11.76 3.61
CA PHE A 73 -5.30 -12.79 2.65
C PHE A 73 -6.22 -14.00 2.73
N LEU A 74 -6.47 -14.50 3.93
CA LEU A 74 -7.32 -15.68 4.15
C LEU A 74 -8.79 -15.45 3.76
N LEU A 75 -9.33 -14.25 4.00
CA LEU A 75 -10.69 -13.88 3.60
C LEU A 75 -10.91 -13.85 2.07
N ARG A 76 -9.83 -13.71 1.28
CA ARG A 76 -9.91 -13.78 -0.19
C ARG A 76 -9.91 -15.20 -0.74
N GLN A 77 -9.72 -16.20 0.12
CA GLN A 77 -9.70 -17.62 -0.23
C GLN A 77 -10.81 -18.40 0.51
N PRO A 78 -12.09 -18.03 0.32
CA PRO A 78 -13.18 -18.65 1.05
C PRO A 78 -13.31 -20.13 0.71
N GLY A 79 -13.49 -20.97 1.74
CA GLY A 79 -13.75 -22.40 1.59
C GLY A 79 -12.51 -23.28 1.45
N HIS A 80 -11.38 -22.77 1.02
CA HIS A 80 -10.13 -23.52 0.94
C HIS A 80 -9.22 -23.12 2.10
N GLY A 81 -8.91 -24.05 2.98
CA GLY A 81 -7.93 -23.80 4.03
C GLY A 81 -6.56 -23.44 3.44
N THR A 82 -5.82 -22.61 4.11
CA THR A 82 -4.48 -22.18 3.70
C THR A 82 -3.43 -22.84 4.60
N ARG A 83 -2.36 -23.35 4.01
CA ARG A 83 -1.24 -23.87 4.78
C ARG A 83 -0.43 -22.73 5.41
N PRO A 84 0.04 -22.85 6.65
CA PRO A 84 0.86 -21.81 7.30
C PRO A 84 2.08 -21.37 6.48
N ARG A 85 2.69 -22.28 5.71
CA ARG A 85 3.83 -21.97 4.82
C ARG A 85 3.45 -21.01 3.68
N ASP A 86 2.24 -21.14 3.13
CA ASP A 86 1.78 -20.30 2.03
C ASP A 86 1.46 -18.88 2.54
N LEU A 87 0.94 -18.80 3.76
CA LEU A 87 0.77 -17.55 4.47
C LEU A 87 2.12 -16.88 4.80
N ALA A 88 3.15 -17.67 5.19
CA ALA A 88 4.50 -17.17 5.44
C ALA A 88 5.13 -16.59 4.17
N ALA A 89 4.99 -17.27 3.04
CA ALA A 89 5.45 -16.79 1.73
C ALA A 89 4.76 -15.48 1.34
N TYR A 90 3.44 -15.39 1.52
CA TYR A 90 2.69 -14.18 1.22
C TYR A 90 3.11 -12.98 2.09
N LEU A 91 3.33 -13.21 3.38
CA LEU A 91 3.73 -12.15 4.32
C LEU A 91 5.23 -11.80 4.25
N GLY A 92 6.04 -12.60 3.59
CA GLY A 92 7.50 -12.40 3.54
C GLY A 92 8.20 -12.59 4.89
N ILE A 93 7.66 -13.46 5.77
CA ILE A 93 8.19 -13.71 7.13
C ILE A 93 8.43 -15.19 7.37
N SER A 94 9.13 -15.52 8.46
CA SER A 94 9.40 -16.90 8.81
C SER A 94 8.14 -17.70 9.23
N THR A 95 8.15 -19.01 9.04
CA THR A 95 7.08 -19.91 9.49
C THR A 95 6.85 -19.84 11.00
N ALA A 96 7.91 -19.64 11.79
CA ALA A 96 7.81 -19.45 13.25
C ALA A 96 7.02 -18.17 13.58
N ALA A 97 7.28 -17.06 12.88
CA ALA A 97 6.54 -15.82 13.06
C ALA A 97 5.06 -15.97 12.66
N VAL A 98 4.79 -16.70 11.57
CA VAL A 98 3.40 -16.99 11.14
C VAL A 98 2.67 -17.83 12.18
N THR A 99 3.32 -18.81 12.80
CA THR A 99 2.70 -19.59 13.87
C THR A 99 2.22 -18.71 15.01
N VAL A 100 3.03 -17.73 15.44
CA VAL A 100 2.63 -16.78 16.49
C VAL A 100 1.42 -15.94 16.07
N ILE A 101 1.39 -15.50 14.81
CA ILE A 101 0.25 -14.75 14.25
C ILE A 101 -1.03 -15.60 14.24
N ILE A 102 -0.94 -16.82 13.74
CA ILE A 102 -2.06 -17.76 13.71
C ILE A 102 -2.57 -18.04 15.14
N ASP A 103 -1.67 -18.25 16.10
CA ASP A 103 -2.04 -18.50 17.51
C ASP A 103 -2.79 -17.29 18.12
N ARG A 104 -2.41 -16.06 17.79
CA ARG A 104 -3.11 -14.86 18.25
C ARG A 104 -4.48 -14.72 17.61
N LEU A 105 -4.57 -14.88 16.30
CA LEU A 105 -5.83 -14.80 15.55
C LEU A 105 -6.80 -15.91 15.93
N GLU A 106 -6.30 -17.10 16.29
CA GLU A 106 -7.13 -18.19 16.80
C GLU A 106 -7.65 -17.90 18.22
N ARG A 107 -6.79 -17.38 19.10
CA ARG A 107 -7.20 -16.96 20.44
C ARG A 107 -8.23 -15.82 20.46
N SER A 108 -8.16 -14.94 19.49
CA SER A 108 -9.15 -13.86 19.29
C SER A 108 -10.40 -14.32 18.50
N GLY A 109 -10.50 -15.60 18.13
CA GLY A 109 -11.65 -16.17 17.46
C GLY A 109 -11.74 -15.89 15.95
N HIS A 110 -10.72 -15.28 15.35
CA HIS A 110 -10.73 -14.92 13.93
C HIS A 110 -10.33 -16.08 13.02
N LEU A 111 -9.55 -17.03 13.53
CA LEU A 111 -9.12 -18.20 12.79
C LEU A 111 -9.49 -19.50 13.52
N ARG A 112 -9.51 -20.58 12.75
CA ARG A 112 -9.55 -21.97 13.26
C ARG A 112 -8.60 -22.83 12.47
N ARG A 113 -8.02 -23.85 13.12
CA ARG A 113 -7.20 -24.88 12.47
C ARG A 113 -8.02 -26.14 12.19
N THR A 114 -7.74 -26.78 11.06
CA THR A 114 -8.28 -28.11 10.75
C THR A 114 -7.14 -28.97 10.17
N PRO A 115 -7.18 -30.29 10.32
CA PRO A 115 -6.34 -31.19 9.53
C PRO A 115 -6.66 -31.04 8.02
N ASP A 116 -5.66 -31.22 7.17
CA ASP A 116 -5.86 -31.32 5.73
C ASP A 116 -6.53 -32.69 5.42
N GLU A 117 -7.58 -32.70 4.60
CA GLU A 117 -8.32 -33.90 4.24
C GLU A 117 -7.45 -34.93 3.46
N SER A 118 -6.47 -34.43 2.71
CA SER A 118 -5.56 -35.29 1.93
C SER A 118 -4.35 -35.79 2.72
N ASP A 119 -3.97 -35.12 3.81
CA ASP A 119 -2.85 -35.45 4.67
C ASP A 119 -3.09 -34.93 6.08
N ALA A 120 -3.55 -35.80 6.96
CA ALA A 120 -3.87 -35.43 8.35
C ALA A 120 -2.66 -34.93 9.17
N THR A 121 -1.43 -35.09 8.67
CA THR A 121 -0.22 -34.54 9.30
C THR A 121 -0.07 -33.03 9.02
N LEU A 122 -0.78 -32.52 8.02
CA LEU A 122 -0.78 -31.11 7.63
C LEU A 122 -1.96 -30.37 8.28
N THR A 123 -1.71 -29.12 8.64
CA THR A 123 -2.71 -28.24 9.22
C THR A 123 -3.09 -27.15 8.22
N LEU A 124 -4.39 -26.93 8.08
CA LEU A 124 -4.97 -25.81 7.35
C LEU A 124 -5.51 -24.77 8.32
N VAL A 125 -5.43 -23.49 7.96
CA VAL A 125 -6.05 -22.39 8.68
C VAL A 125 -7.19 -21.80 7.85
N HIS A 126 -8.29 -21.51 8.54
CA HIS A 126 -9.51 -20.94 7.95
C HIS A 126 -9.95 -19.72 8.75
N THR A 127 -10.58 -18.77 8.08
CA THR A 127 -11.29 -17.68 8.74
C THR A 127 -12.58 -18.20 9.37
N THR A 128 -13.03 -17.52 10.41
CA THR A 128 -14.34 -17.75 11.04
C THR A 128 -15.37 -16.73 10.52
N ALA A 129 -16.64 -16.96 10.77
CA ALA A 129 -17.69 -15.96 10.50
C ALA A 129 -17.44 -14.66 11.27
N HIS A 130 -16.97 -14.75 12.52
CA HIS A 130 -16.59 -13.59 13.33
C HIS A 130 -15.50 -12.73 12.63
N ALA A 131 -14.50 -13.35 12.02
CA ALA A 131 -13.49 -12.64 11.25
C ALA A 131 -14.05 -11.86 10.06
N ASP A 132 -14.98 -12.46 9.33
CA ASP A 132 -15.65 -11.81 8.19
C ASP A 132 -16.53 -10.63 8.66
N ASP A 133 -17.27 -10.82 9.74
CA ASP A 133 -18.12 -9.78 10.33
C ASP A 133 -17.30 -8.59 10.84
N ASP A 134 -16.21 -8.82 11.57
CA ASP A 134 -15.33 -7.75 12.09
C ASP A 134 -14.67 -6.96 10.96
N VAL A 135 -14.15 -7.66 9.96
CA VAL A 135 -13.52 -6.99 8.80
C VAL A 135 -14.57 -6.21 7.99
N ARG A 136 -15.77 -6.77 7.81
CA ARG A 136 -16.88 -6.04 7.14
C ARG A 136 -17.33 -4.83 7.93
N HIS A 137 -17.42 -4.92 9.24
CA HIS A 137 -17.79 -3.80 10.10
C HIS A 137 -16.77 -2.67 9.98
N THR A 138 -15.49 -3.01 10.10
CA THR A 138 -14.41 -2.01 10.15
C THR A 138 -14.04 -1.46 8.77
N LEU A 139 -14.02 -2.30 7.72
CA LEU A 139 -13.59 -1.92 6.37
C LEU A 139 -14.74 -1.73 5.37
N GLY A 140 -15.93 -2.18 5.68
CA GLY A 140 -17.05 -2.20 4.75
C GLY A 140 -17.43 -0.82 4.23
N GLN A 141 -17.50 0.18 5.11
CA GLN A 141 -17.78 1.57 4.71
C GLN A 141 -16.71 2.10 3.74
N MET A 142 -15.45 1.86 4.03
CA MET A 142 -14.36 2.27 3.15
C MET A 142 -14.44 1.58 1.79
N HIS A 143 -14.66 0.27 1.76
CA HIS A 143 -14.80 -0.47 0.51
C HIS A 143 -15.99 0.03 -0.32
N GLN A 144 -17.12 0.36 0.31
CA GLN A 144 -18.27 0.95 -0.37
C GLN A 144 -17.94 2.32 -0.98
N LEU A 145 -17.24 3.17 -0.25
CA LEU A 145 -16.79 4.48 -0.76
C LEU A 145 -15.82 4.33 -1.93
N MET A 146 -14.83 3.45 -1.82
CA MET A 146 -13.88 3.17 -2.91
C MET A 146 -14.58 2.58 -4.14
N TYR A 147 -15.49 1.62 -3.94
CA TYR A 147 -16.31 1.07 -5.01
C TYR A 147 -17.15 2.16 -5.68
N GLY A 148 -17.78 3.03 -4.90
CA GLY A 148 -18.56 4.16 -5.41
C GLY A 148 -17.72 5.16 -6.22
N VAL A 149 -16.44 5.36 -5.91
CA VAL A 149 -15.53 6.16 -6.74
C VAL A 149 -15.21 5.44 -8.04
N ALA A 150 -14.82 4.17 -7.98
CA ALA A 150 -14.43 3.38 -9.13
C ALA A 150 -15.61 3.16 -10.11
N SER A 151 -16.83 2.92 -9.59
CA SER A 151 -18.02 2.64 -10.40
C SER A 151 -18.55 3.84 -11.18
N ARG A 152 -18.18 5.07 -10.79
CA ARG A 152 -18.55 6.29 -11.55
C ARG A 152 -17.66 6.56 -12.76
N MET A 153 -16.57 5.84 -12.90
CA MET A 153 -15.69 5.97 -14.06
C MET A 153 -16.31 5.28 -15.28
N GLU A 154 -16.06 5.85 -16.46
CA GLU A 154 -16.40 5.18 -17.70
C GLU A 154 -15.67 3.82 -17.83
N PRO A 155 -16.29 2.79 -18.44
CA PRO A 155 -15.72 1.45 -18.50
C PRO A 155 -14.31 1.38 -19.11
N GLU A 156 -14.01 2.24 -20.07
CA GLU A 156 -12.68 2.33 -20.67
C GLU A 156 -11.66 2.93 -19.72
N ALA A 157 -12.03 3.99 -18.98
CA ALA A 157 -11.19 4.58 -17.97
C ALA A 157 -10.91 3.59 -16.81
N GLN A 158 -11.90 2.79 -16.40
CA GLN A 158 -11.69 1.72 -15.42
C GLN A 158 -10.63 0.71 -15.88
N ARG A 159 -10.67 0.29 -17.17
CA ARG A 159 -9.68 -0.63 -17.73
C ARG A 159 -8.27 -0.03 -17.71
N HIS A 160 -8.13 1.23 -18.15
CA HIS A 160 -6.83 1.93 -18.15
C HIS A 160 -6.25 2.09 -16.75
N VAL A 161 -7.07 2.50 -15.78
CA VAL A 161 -6.62 2.62 -14.39
C VAL A 161 -6.24 1.27 -13.79
N ALA A 162 -7.02 0.21 -14.06
CA ALA A 162 -6.70 -1.12 -13.58
C ALA A 162 -5.38 -1.66 -14.18
N LEU A 163 -5.13 -1.41 -15.48
CA LEU A 163 -3.87 -1.76 -16.13
C LEU A 163 -2.70 -0.98 -15.54
N PHE A 164 -2.82 0.34 -15.45
CA PHE A 164 -1.81 1.22 -14.85
C PHE A 164 -1.41 0.78 -13.44
N LEU A 165 -2.38 0.47 -12.57
CA LEU A 165 -2.10 0.05 -11.20
C LEU A 165 -1.39 -1.31 -11.14
N ARG A 166 -1.66 -2.22 -12.08
CA ARG A 166 -0.94 -3.50 -12.18
C ARG A 166 0.50 -3.28 -12.63
N GLU A 167 0.71 -2.51 -13.70
CA GLU A 167 2.05 -2.18 -14.19
C GLU A 167 2.89 -1.46 -13.12
N MET A 168 2.26 -0.58 -12.34
CA MET A 168 2.94 0.07 -11.20
C MET A 168 3.30 -0.91 -10.09
N ALA A 169 2.47 -1.89 -9.81
CA ALA A 169 2.77 -2.94 -8.84
C ALA A 169 3.96 -3.79 -9.33
N ASP A 170 3.91 -4.25 -10.58
CA ASP A 170 4.98 -5.05 -11.19
C ASP A 170 6.33 -4.29 -11.23
N ALA A 171 6.29 -2.99 -11.53
CA ALA A 171 7.48 -2.14 -11.54
C ALA A 171 8.12 -2.02 -10.15
N VAL A 172 7.31 -1.95 -9.10
CA VAL A 172 7.81 -1.86 -7.71
C VAL A 172 8.32 -3.21 -7.22
N ASP A 173 7.60 -4.31 -7.52
CA ASP A 173 7.99 -5.67 -7.12
C ASP A 173 9.25 -6.15 -7.85
N GLY A 174 9.51 -5.64 -9.07
CA GLY A 174 10.69 -5.96 -9.85
C GLY A 174 12.00 -5.32 -9.35
N ILE A 175 11.92 -4.40 -8.37
CA ILE A 175 13.12 -3.77 -7.79
C ILE A 175 13.76 -4.74 -6.79
N ALA A 176 14.90 -5.33 -7.20
CA ALA A 176 15.69 -6.15 -6.28
C ALA A 176 16.20 -5.29 -5.10
N PRO A 177 16.19 -5.83 -3.85
CA PRO A 177 16.80 -5.13 -2.74
C PRO A 177 18.29 -4.89 -3.03
N ALA A 178 18.79 -3.68 -2.73
CA ALA A 178 20.19 -3.37 -2.86
C ALA A 178 21.00 -4.40 -2.05
N SER A 179 21.89 -5.12 -2.71
CA SER A 179 22.79 -6.07 -2.06
C SER A 179 23.62 -5.31 -1.04
N SER A 180 23.44 -5.60 0.24
CA SER A 180 24.21 -5.03 1.35
C SER A 180 25.57 -5.68 1.45
#